data_9e4c7e9f7eef97ad2c03370cdd5ac478
#
_entry.id   9e4c7e9f7eef97ad2c03370cdd5ac478
#
_cell.length_a   1.000
_cell.length_b   1.000
_cell.length_c   1.000
_cell.angle_alpha   90.00
_cell.angle_beta   90.00
_cell.angle_gamma   90.00
#
_symmetry.space_group_name_H-M   'P 1'
#
loop_
_entity.id
_entity.type
_entity.pdbx_description
1 polymer ?
#
loop_
_entity_poly.entity_id
_entity_poly.type
_entity_poly.pdbx_seq_one_letter_code
_entity_poly.pdbx_strand_id
1 'polypeptide(L)'
;MSASSAETARKLYQDALVIDGLNVSNWDSPAVFDSLHAGGVTAFNATVATLENYTQTLDNIAAWLGRFRRYHETVLQVKGVEDILRAKRENKVGVILGFQNATPIENDLERLALFRALGVLIIQVTFHERNLLGSGCYERRDDGLSHFGVDAIEDMNRLGILIDLSHVGIRSTIEAIEASAKPVAITHANAKSYYDVPRNKTDEAIERVAEGGGVIGATAIAAFLRTGSDSTLSDYIDAIDDMVSRVGIDHVGIGTDFTQDQPESFGRYIGSQQGTKFPAKFVDPSRSQRAGLRYPLGLQLPDEMPNLAGALLDRGYSAADVEKILGGNWLRLFEEVWNV
;
A
#
# COMPACT_ATOMS: atom_id res chain seq x y z
N MET A 1 18.66 22.20 5.29
CA MET A 1 19.25 21.58 6.54
C MET A 1 20.71 21.96 6.73
N SER A 2 21.17 22.15 7.99
CA SER A 2 22.59 22.19 8.33
C SER A 2 23.23 20.78 8.22
N ALA A 3 24.58 20.67 8.13
CA ALA A 3 25.26 19.36 8.10
C ALA A 3 24.89 18.48 9.32
N SER A 4 24.76 19.09 10.51
CA SER A 4 24.35 18.41 11.75
C SER A 4 22.90 17.92 11.70
N SER A 5 21.97 18.69 11.11
CA SER A 5 20.57 18.26 10.96
C SER A 5 20.40 17.15 9.93
N ALA A 6 21.19 17.15 8.86
CA ALA A 6 21.18 16.07 7.86
C ALA A 6 21.71 14.75 8.45
N GLU A 7 22.74 14.81 9.31
CA GLU A 7 23.27 13.63 10.01
C GLU A 7 22.23 13.06 11.01
N THR A 8 21.55 13.94 11.75
CA THR A 8 20.47 13.55 12.67
C THR A 8 19.34 12.87 11.92
N ALA A 9 18.87 13.42 10.79
CA ALA A 9 17.82 12.83 9.96
C ALA A 9 18.22 11.44 9.43
N ARG A 10 19.45 11.30 8.95
CA ARG A 10 19.97 10.02 8.46
C ARG A 10 20.02 8.96 9.56
N LYS A 11 20.51 9.32 10.74
CA LYS A 11 20.56 8.40 11.89
C LYS A 11 19.15 7.98 12.32
N LEU A 12 18.23 8.92 12.46
CA LEU A 12 16.84 8.65 12.77
C LEU A 12 16.23 7.65 11.77
N TYR A 13 16.42 7.88 10.47
CA TYR A 13 15.93 6.97 9.43
C TYR A 13 16.56 5.57 9.53
N GLN A 14 17.86 5.47 9.78
CA GLN A 14 18.56 4.20 9.93
C GLN A 14 18.08 3.41 11.14
N ASP A 15 17.73 4.09 12.24
CA ASP A 15 17.28 3.45 13.48
C ASP A 15 15.79 3.06 13.38
N ALA A 16 14.97 3.84 12.66
CA ALA A 16 13.54 3.60 12.50
C ALA A 16 13.23 2.29 11.73
N LEU A 17 12.05 1.73 12.00
CA LEU A 17 11.42 0.77 11.09
C LEU A 17 10.85 1.55 9.90
N VAL A 18 11.15 1.11 8.69
CA VAL A 18 10.63 1.72 7.45
C VAL A 18 9.75 0.70 6.76
N ILE A 19 8.44 0.95 6.77
CA ILE A 19 7.44 0.04 6.21
C ILE A 19 6.66 0.75 5.12
N ASP A 20 6.69 0.21 3.90
CA ASP A 20 5.92 0.71 2.76
C ASP A 20 4.62 -0.08 2.61
N GLY A 21 3.48 0.59 2.76
CA GLY A 21 2.14 -0.01 2.71
C GLY A 21 1.80 -0.65 1.37
N LEU A 22 2.45 -0.24 0.28
CA LEU A 22 2.31 -0.89 -1.02
C LEU A 22 3.48 -0.63 -1.96
N ASN A 23 3.87 -1.69 -2.68
CA ASN A 23 4.85 -1.63 -3.75
C ASN A 23 4.48 -2.60 -4.88
N VAL A 24 4.53 -2.14 -6.13
CA VAL A 24 4.10 -2.86 -7.34
C VAL A 24 5.23 -2.93 -8.36
N SER A 25 6.48 -2.86 -7.91
CA SER A 25 7.66 -2.90 -8.79
C SER A 25 7.80 -4.21 -9.55
N ASN A 26 8.65 -4.23 -10.55
CA ASN A 26 8.94 -5.44 -11.33
C ASN A 26 9.83 -6.40 -10.52
N TRP A 27 9.23 -7.41 -9.94
CA TRP A 27 9.90 -8.39 -9.08
C TRP A 27 10.88 -9.32 -9.81
N ASP A 28 10.97 -9.24 -11.13
CA ASP A 28 11.97 -9.95 -11.92
C ASP A 28 13.23 -9.10 -12.17
N SER A 29 13.20 -7.82 -11.80
CA SER A 29 14.35 -6.92 -11.83
C SER A 29 15.16 -7.00 -10.53
N PRO A 30 16.43 -7.44 -10.55
CA PRO A 30 17.30 -7.38 -9.38
C PRO A 30 17.49 -5.95 -8.84
N ALA A 31 17.48 -4.93 -9.71
CA ALA A 31 17.66 -3.54 -9.32
C ALA A 31 16.58 -3.04 -8.34
N VAL A 32 15.38 -3.65 -8.36
CA VAL A 32 14.32 -3.34 -7.39
C VAL A 32 14.74 -3.75 -5.97
N PHE A 33 15.32 -4.94 -5.79
CA PHE A 33 15.78 -5.40 -4.49
C PHE A 33 17.00 -4.60 -4.01
N ASP A 34 17.90 -4.24 -4.92
CA ASP A 34 19.04 -3.38 -4.63
C ASP A 34 18.57 -1.99 -4.17
N SER A 35 17.58 -1.40 -4.84
CA SER A 35 17.00 -0.10 -4.50
C SER A 35 16.28 -0.13 -3.14
N LEU A 36 15.48 -1.16 -2.85
CA LEU A 36 14.82 -1.35 -1.56
C LEU A 36 15.83 -1.48 -0.41
N HIS A 37 16.90 -2.24 -0.64
CA HIS A 37 17.96 -2.42 0.36
C HIS A 37 18.76 -1.12 0.57
N ALA A 38 19.16 -0.43 -0.51
CA ALA A 38 19.85 0.85 -0.45
C ALA A 38 19.01 1.93 0.23
N GLY A 39 17.69 1.89 0.01
CA GLY A 39 16.70 2.74 0.68
C GLY A 39 16.46 2.41 2.15
N GLY A 40 17.07 1.36 2.69
CA GLY A 40 16.88 0.97 4.10
C GLY A 40 15.45 0.55 4.44
N VAL A 41 14.67 0.10 3.45
CA VAL A 41 13.30 -0.39 3.65
C VAL A 41 13.33 -1.63 4.52
N THR A 42 12.64 -1.58 5.66
CA THR A 42 12.55 -2.73 6.58
C THR A 42 11.58 -3.77 6.08
N ALA A 43 10.40 -3.34 5.62
CA ALA A 43 9.40 -4.22 5.03
C ALA A 43 8.51 -3.46 4.02
N PHE A 44 7.91 -4.19 3.11
CA PHE A 44 6.94 -3.63 2.17
C PHE A 44 5.85 -4.65 1.82
N ASN A 45 4.67 -4.14 1.48
CA ASN A 45 3.58 -4.93 0.94
C ASN A 45 3.79 -5.12 -0.56
N ALA A 46 4.15 -6.33 -0.97
CA ALA A 46 4.35 -6.71 -2.36
C ALA A 46 3.04 -7.14 -3.01
N THR A 47 2.66 -6.51 -4.10
CA THR A 47 1.50 -6.94 -4.88
C THR A 47 1.76 -8.29 -5.55
N VAL A 48 0.94 -9.27 -5.20
CA VAL A 48 0.94 -10.64 -5.78
C VAL A 48 -0.18 -10.80 -6.80
N ALA A 49 -1.31 -10.16 -6.56
CA ALA A 49 -2.47 -10.19 -7.45
C ALA A 49 -3.13 -8.81 -7.56
N THR A 50 -3.49 -8.43 -8.78
CA THR A 50 -4.29 -7.25 -9.12
C THR A 50 -5.49 -7.66 -9.98
N LEU A 51 -5.24 -8.23 -11.16
CA LEU A 51 -6.26 -8.69 -12.10
C LEU A 51 -6.22 -10.22 -12.33
N GLU A 52 -5.30 -10.90 -11.65
CA GLU A 52 -5.10 -12.34 -11.74
C GLU A 52 -6.29 -13.12 -11.18
N ASN A 53 -6.59 -14.26 -11.81
CA ASN A 53 -7.50 -15.27 -11.26
C ASN A 53 -6.77 -16.15 -10.23
N TYR A 54 -7.49 -17.11 -9.66
CA TYR A 54 -6.95 -18.04 -8.67
C TYR A 54 -5.67 -18.75 -9.12
N THR A 55 -5.66 -19.37 -10.31
CA THR A 55 -4.51 -20.12 -10.82
C THR A 55 -3.29 -19.24 -11.04
N GLN A 56 -3.48 -18.09 -11.70
CA GLN A 56 -2.40 -17.13 -11.95
C GLN A 56 -1.82 -16.58 -10.65
N THR A 57 -2.66 -16.38 -9.64
CA THR A 57 -2.21 -15.93 -8.31
C THR A 57 -1.36 -16.99 -7.61
N LEU A 58 -1.72 -18.27 -7.71
CA LEU A 58 -0.88 -19.37 -7.19
C LEU A 58 0.48 -19.41 -7.91
N ASP A 59 0.51 -19.20 -9.22
CA ASP A 59 1.78 -19.14 -9.99
C ASP A 59 2.64 -17.96 -9.50
N ASN A 60 2.04 -16.78 -9.24
CA ASN A 60 2.75 -15.64 -8.70
C ASN A 60 3.29 -15.90 -7.28
N ILE A 61 2.52 -16.56 -6.41
CA ILE A 61 3.00 -16.98 -5.08
C ILE A 61 4.16 -17.96 -5.21
N ALA A 62 4.05 -18.96 -6.11
CA ALA A 62 5.14 -19.91 -6.36
C ALA A 62 6.41 -19.22 -6.86
N ALA A 63 6.29 -18.18 -7.71
CA ALA A 63 7.40 -17.34 -8.14
C ALA A 63 8.03 -16.60 -6.95
N TRP A 64 7.23 -16.05 -6.02
CA TRP A 64 7.73 -15.43 -4.79
C TRP A 64 8.49 -16.41 -3.89
N LEU A 65 7.98 -17.63 -3.71
CA LEU A 65 8.70 -18.68 -2.98
C LEU A 65 10.06 -18.99 -3.63
N GLY A 66 10.12 -18.90 -4.97
CA GLY A 66 11.39 -18.99 -5.72
C GLY A 66 12.33 -17.82 -5.43
N ARG A 67 11.81 -16.58 -5.39
CA ARG A 67 12.59 -15.38 -5.08
C ARG A 67 13.14 -15.41 -3.66
N PHE A 68 12.37 -15.83 -2.66
CA PHE A 68 12.86 -16.00 -1.27
C PHE A 68 14.04 -16.97 -1.16
N ARG A 69 14.09 -18.02 -1.97
CA ARG A 69 15.24 -18.92 -2.03
C ARG A 69 16.44 -18.29 -2.74
N ARG A 70 16.18 -17.58 -3.86
CA ARG A 70 17.23 -16.97 -4.68
C ARG A 70 17.90 -15.79 -3.98
N TYR A 71 17.13 -14.95 -3.33
CA TYR A 71 17.60 -13.72 -2.69
C TYR A 71 17.60 -13.81 -1.15
N HIS A 72 17.80 -15.00 -0.59
CA HIS A 72 17.69 -15.26 0.86
C HIS A 72 18.66 -14.44 1.72
N GLU A 73 19.74 -13.91 1.14
CA GLU A 73 20.66 -13.00 1.84
C GLU A 73 20.12 -11.57 1.98
N THR A 74 19.21 -11.15 1.10
CA THR A 74 18.73 -9.77 1.04
C THR A 74 17.25 -9.61 1.38
N VAL A 75 16.43 -10.65 1.16
CA VAL A 75 15.01 -10.60 1.46
C VAL A 75 14.56 -11.79 2.30
N LEU A 76 13.47 -11.61 3.05
CA LEU A 76 12.76 -12.66 3.73
C LEU A 76 11.25 -12.52 3.61
N GLN A 77 10.54 -13.65 3.63
CA GLN A 77 9.07 -13.62 3.69
C GLN A 77 8.61 -13.22 5.09
N VAL A 78 7.71 -12.25 5.16
CA VAL A 78 7.01 -11.87 6.38
C VAL A 78 5.76 -12.77 6.51
N LYS A 79 5.64 -13.46 7.65
CA LYS A 79 4.47 -14.27 8.03
C LYS A 79 3.83 -13.77 9.32
N GLY A 80 4.44 -12.80 9.98
CA GLY A 80 4.00 -12.13 11.19
C GLY A 80 4.96 -11.01 11.56
N VAL A 81 4.64 -10.28 12.62
CA VAL A 81 5.38 -9.09 13.06
C VAL A 81 6.85 -9.40 13.38
N GLU A 82 7.11 -10.56 14.01
CA GLU A 82 8.48 -10.97 14.36
C GLU A 82 9.41 -11.09 13.14
N ASP A 83 8.87 -11.39 11.97
CA ASP A 83 9.64 -11.44 10.74
C ASP A 83 10.07 -10.04 10.27
N ILE A 84 9.23 -8.99 10.50
CA ILE A 84 9.59 -7.59 10.22
C ILE A 84 10.74 -7.17 11.13
N LEU A 85 10.63 -7.44 12.43
CA LEU A 85 11.69 -7.13 13.39
C LEU A 85 12.98 -7.92 13.08
N ARG A 86 12.85 -9.15 12.63
CA ARG A 86 13.99 -9.97 12.18
C ARG A 86 14.64 -9.38 10.92
N ALA A 87 13.85 -8.93 9.94
CA ALA A 87 14.36 -8.26 8.74
C ALA A 87 15.26 -7.07 9.11
N LYS A 88 14.78 -6.22 10.04
CA LYS A 88 15.58 -5.09 10.55
C LYS A 88 16.88 -5.55 11.20
N ARG A 89 16.82 -6.53 12.10
CA ARG A 89 18.02 -7.04 12.81
C ARG A 89 19.04 -7.69 11.87
N GLU A 90 18.58 -8.40 10.83
CA GLU A 90 19.44 -9.09 9.87
C GLU A 90 19.86 -8.20 8.69
N ASN A 91 19.46 -6.93 8.67
CA ASN A 91 19.65 -6.00 7.54
C ASN A 91 19.14 -6.57 6.21
N LYS A 92 17.96 -7.19 6.26
CA LYS A 92 17.21 -7.70 5.10
C LYS A 92 15.95 -6.89 4.88
N VAL A 93 15.34 -7.07 3.72
CA VAL A 93 14.05 -6.48 3.41
C VAL A 93 12.95 -7.53 3.61
N GLY A 94 11.98 -7.25 4.49
CA GLY A 94 10.82 -8.08 4.73
C GLY A 94 9.77 -7.91 3.62
N VAL A 95 9.33 -9.01 3.04
CA VAL A 95 8.30 -9.00 1.99
C VAL A 95 6.99 -9.52 2.55
N ILE A 96 6.00 -8.64 2.64
CA ILE A 96 4.61 -8.97 2.98
C ILE A 96 3.90 -9.29 1.68
N LEU A 97 3.34 -10.49 1.53
CA LEU A 97 2.55 -10.83 0.35
C LEU A 97 1.14 -10.26 0.49
N GLY A 98 0.71 -9.46 -0.48
CA GLY A 98 -0.60 -8.84 -0.49
C GLY A 98 -1.29 -8.85 -1.85
N PHE A 99 -2.60 -8.70 -1.83
CA PHE A 99 -3.42 -8.58 -3.03
C PHE A 99 -4.00 -7.17 -3.13
N GLN A 100 -3.97 -6.58 -4.31
CA GLN A 100 -4.71 -5.36 -4.62
C GLN A 100 -6.14 -5.63 -5.11
N ASN A 101 -6.59 -6.87 -5.06
CA ASN A 101 -7.95 -7.26 -5.44
C ASN A 101 -8.26 -8.65 -4.87
N ALA A 102 -9.45 -8.84 -4.33
CA ALA A 102 -9.88 -10.13 -3.81
C ALA A 102 -10.38 -11.11 -4.92
N THR A 103 -10.33 -10.72 -6.19
CA THR A 103 -10.74 -11.58 -7.33
C THR A 103 -10.18 -13.01 -7.27
N PRO A 104 -8.94 -13.28 -6.80
CA PRO A 104 -8.41 -14.64 -6.70
C PRO A 104 -9.21 -15.60 -5.81
N ILE A 105 -10.03 -15.09 -4.87
CA ILE A 105 -10.88 -15.98 -4.08
C ILE A 105 -12.05 -16.54 -4.92
N GLU A 106 -12.36 -15.89 -6.06
CA GLU A 106 -13.50 -16.19 -6.92
C GLU A 106 -14.81 -16.27 -6.09
N ASN A 107 -15.52 -17.37 -6.10
CA ASN A 107 -16.75 -17.57 -5.34
C ASN A 107 -16.58 -18.59 -4.19
N ASP A 108 -15.39 -18.71 -3.61
CA ASP A 108 -15.03 -19.69 -2.61
C ASP A 108 -14.22 -19.06 -1.47
N LEU A 109 -14.87 -18.81 -0.33
CA LEU A 109 -14.25 -18.18 0.84
C LEU A 109 -13.17 -19.06 1.50
N GLU A 110 -13.21 -20.37 1.34
CA GLU A 110 -12.17 -21.26 1.88
C GLU A 110 -10.78 -20.95 1.30
N ARG A 111 -10.73 -20.30 0.14
CA ARG A 111 -9.48 -19.84 -0.47
C ARG A 111 -8.78 -18.75 0.32
N LEU A 112 -9.49 -17.99 1.16
CA LEU A 112 -8.87 -17.04 2.08
C LEU A 112 -7.95 -17.76 3.06
N ALA A 113 -8.41 -18.91 3.63
CA ALA A 113 -7.59 -19.72 4.53
C ALA A 113 -6.37 -20.32 3.81
N LEU A 114 -6.52 -20.75 2.55
CA LEU A 114 -5.42 -21.24 1.74
C LEU A 114 -4.38 -20.13 1.49
N PHE A 115 -4.81 -18.94 1.04
CA PHE A 115 -3.90 -17.82 0.79
C PHE A 115 -3.20 -17.36 2.08
N ARG A 116 -3.92 -17.36 3.22
CA ARG A 116 -3.32 -17.08 4.53
C ARG A 116 -2.24 -18.11 4.89
N ALA A 117 -2.48 -19.38 4.66
CA ALA A 117 -1.50 -20.45 4.88
C ALA A 117 -0.26 -20.33 3.97
N LEU A 118 -0.44 -19.80 2.76
CA LEU A 118 0.66 -19.48 1.83
C LEU A 118 1.40 -18.19 2.20
N GLY A 119 0.92 -17.45 3.21
CA GLY A 119 1.57 -16.27 3.77
C GLY A 119 1.07 -14.96 3.19
N VAL A 120 -0.11 -14.92 2.57
CA VAL A 120 -0.79 -13.67 2.22
C VAL A 120 -1.34 -13.04 3.49
N LEU A 121 -0.99 -11.77 3.76
CA LEU A 121 -1.31 -11.09 5.01
C LEU A 121 -2.20 -9.86 4.81
N ILE A 122 -2.27 -9.33 3.60
CA ILE A 122 -3.06 -8.13 3.26
C ILE A 122 -3.88 -8.45 2.02
N ILE A 123 -5.19 -8.19 2.06
CA ILE A 123 -6.07 -8.36 0.89
C ILE A 123 -6.94 -7.11 0.74
N GLN A 124 -6.80 -6.46 -0.41
CA GLN A 124 -7.67 -5.36 -0.81
C GLN A 124 -8.97 -5.91 -1.39
N VAL A 125 -10.10 -5.34 -0.96
CA VAL A 125 -11.44 -5.84 -1.28
C VAL A 125 -11.73 -5.80 -2.79
N THR A 126 -11.48 -4.66 -3.43
CA THR A 126 -11.63 -4.49 -4.89
C THR A 126 -10.45 -3.74 -5.47
N PHE A 127 -10.19 -3.90 -6.77
CA PHE A 127 -9.34 -2.96 -7.52
C PHE A 127 -10.19 -1.80 -8.04
N HIS A 128 -10.04 -1.39 -9.29
CA HIS A 128 -10.69 -0.21 -9.86
C HIS A 128 -12.20 -0.36 -10.04
N GLU A 129 -12.67 -1.57 -10.27
CA GLU A 129 -14.04 -1.88 -10.64
C GLU A 129 -14.67 -2.88 -9.69
N ARG A 130 -15.90 -3.25 -10.02
CA ARG A 130 -16.67 -4.23 -9.26
C ARG A 130 -16.09 -5.63 -9.40
N ASN A 131 -16.00 -6.34 -8.28
CA ASN A 131 -15.83 -7.79 -8.22
C ASN A 131 -17.00 -8.42 -7.45
N LEU A 132 -16.87 -9.66 -7.00
CA LEU A 132 -17.94 -10.35 -6.23
C LEU A 132 -18.15 -9.75 -4.84
N LEU A 133 -17.18 -9.04 -4.26
CA LEU A 133 -17.25 -8.49 -2.91
C LEU A 133 -17.93 -7.13 -2.87
N GLY A 134 -17.63 -6.27 -3.82
CA GLY A 134 -18.11 -4.90 -3.79
C GLY A 134 -17.69 -4.09 -5.02
N SER A 135 -17.74 -2.77 -4.90
CA SER A 135 -17.45 -1.82 -5.98
C SER A 135 -16.12 -1.12 -5.77
N GLY A 136 -15.35 -0.97 -6.86
CA GLY A 136 -14.11 -0.18 -6.88
C GLY A 136 -14.37 1.31 -7.10
N CYS A 137 -13.32 2.13 -6.88
CA CYS A 137 -13.41 3.60 -6.91
C CYS A 137 -13.71 4.18 -8.31
N TYR A 138 -13.54 3.41 -9.37
CA TYR A 138 -13.87 3.83 -10.74
C TYR A 138 -15.13 3.15 -11.29
N GLU A 139 -15.83 2.37 -10.47
CA GLU A 139 -17.11 1.79 -10.88
C GLU A 139 -18.14 2.91 -11.14
N ARG A 140 -19.01 2.71 -12.12
CA ARG A 140 -20.04 3.69 -12.48
C ARG A 140 -21.05 3.96 -11.37
N ARG A 141 -21.32 2.94 -10.55
CA ARG A 141 -22.19 3.00 -9.38
C ARG A 141 -21.56 2.15 -8.29
N ASP A 142 -21.32 2.75 -7.17
CA ASP A 142 -20.92 2.06 -5.96
C ASP A 142 -22.18 1.64 -5.20
N ASP A 143 -22.54 0.36 -5.33
CA ASP A 143 -23.71 -0.22 -4.67
C ASP A 143 -23.38 -0.82 -3.28
N GLY A 144 -22.15 -0.61 -2.79
CA GLY A 144 -21.68 -1.16 -1.51
C GLY A 144 -21.16 -2.59 -1.65
N LEU A 145 -21.05 -3.29 -0.52
CA LEU A 145 -20.66 -4.69 -0.45
C LEU A 145 -21.81 -5.59 -0.88
N SER A 146 -21.47 -6.75 -1.44
CA SER A 146 -22.40 -7.87 -1.57
C SER A 146 -22.49 -8.64 -0.24
N HIS A 147 -23.48 -9.54 -0.08
CA HIS A 147 -23.47 -10.48 1.05
C HIS A 147 -22.18 -11.30 1.12
N PHE A 148 -21.71 -11.79 -0.04
CA PHE A 148 -20.43 -12.49 -0.14
C PHE A 148 -19.25 -11.61 0.28
N GLY A 149 -19.32 -10.30 0.02
CA GLY A 149 -18.31 -9.35 0.47
C GLY A 149 -18.30 -9.19 1.99
N VAL A 150 -19.47 -9.14 2.64
CA VAL A 150 -19.57 -9.09 4.10
C VAL A 150 -18.98 -10.36 4.72
N ASP A 151 -19.38 -11.53 4.23
CA ASP A 151 -18.85 -12.83 4.69
C ASP A 151 -17.30 -12.89 4.50
N ALA A 152 -16.78 -12.36 3.40
CA ALA A 152 -15.33 -12.29 3.17
C ALA A 152 -14.60 -11.38 4.17
N ILE A 153 -15.19 -10.23 4.56
CA ILE A 153 -14.65 -9.33 5.59
C ILE A 153 -14.55 -10.07 6.94
N GLU A 154 -15.63 -10.76 7.33
CA GLU A 154 -15.68 -11.53 8.56
C GLU A 154 -14.61 -12.65 8.58
N ASP A 155 -14.46 -13.37 7.48
CA ASP A 155 -13.45 -14.41 7.34
C ASP A 155 -12.02 -13.88 7.36
N MET A 156 -11.75 -12.75 6.69
CA MET A 156 -10.44 -12.08 6.77
C MET A 156 -10.10 -11.68 8.21
N ASN A 157 -11.07 -11.17 8.98
CA ASN A 157 -10.87 -10.86 10.40
C ASN A 157 -10.51 -12.11 11.20
N ARG A 158 -11.26 -13.22 11.00
CA ARG A 158 -11.04 -14.50 11.69
C ARG A 158 -9.66 -15.10 11.37
N LEU A 159 -9.19 -14.91 10.14
CA LEU A 159 -7.92 -15.44 9.66
C LEU A 159 -6.72 -14.53 9.94
N GLY A 160 -6.92 -13.34 10.50
CA GLY A 160 -5.85 -12.36 10.69
C GLY A 160 -5.26 -11.87 9.36
N ILE A 161 -6.11 -11.60 8.39
CA ILE A 161 -5.75 -10.94 7.13
C ILE A 161 -6.15 -9.48 7.26
N LEU A 162 -5.20 -8.55 7.06
CA LEU A 162 -5.49 -7.12 7.05
C LEU A 162 -6.32 -6.76 5.80
N ILE A 163 -7.44 -6.12 6.03
CA ILE A 163 -8.33 -5.62 4.99
C ILE A 163 -7.80 -4.28 4.48
N ASP A 164 -7.49 -4.19 3.18
CA ASP A 164 -7.11 -2.95 2.52
C ASP A 164 -8.30 -2.37 1.73
N LEU A 165 -8.53 -1.09 1.89
CA LEU A 165 -9.64 -0.36 1.28
C LEU A 165 -9.18 0.67 0.22
N SER A 166 -7.93 0.63 -0.23
CA SER A 166 -7.32 1.67 -1.07
C SER A 166 -8.08 1.97 -2.38
N HIS A 167 -8.36 0.97 -3.21
CA HIS A 167 -9.09 1.16 -4.48
C HIS A 167 -10.61 0.98 -4.35
N VAL A 168 -11.10 0.73 -3.15
CA VAL A 168 -12.51 0.42 -2.90
C VAL A 168 -13.36 1.69 -3.07
N GLY A 169 -14.57 1.56 -3.61
CA GLY A 169 -15.51 2.65 -3.76
C GLY A 169 -15.92 3.24 -2.40
N ILE A 170 -16.50 4.43 -2.38
CA ILE A 170 -16.77 5.18 -1.14
C ILE A 170 -17.75 4.40 -0.24
N ARG A 171 -18.90 3.97 -0.82
CA ARG A 171 -19.92 3.24 -0.07
C ARG A 171 -19.41 1.86 0.35
N SER A 172 -18.76 1.13 -0.56
CA SER A 172 -18.14 -0.16 -0.24
C SER A 172 -17.08 -0.02 0.84
N THR A 173 -16.33 1.09 0.88
CA THR A 173 -15.35 1.39 1.95
C THR A 173 -16.04 1.53 3.31
N ILE A 174 -17.10 2.34 3.40
CA ILE A 174 -17.84 2.56 4.65
C ILE A 174 -18.46 1.26 5.15
N GLU A 175 -19.14 0.52 4.26
CA GLU A 175 -19.76 -0.76 4.62
C GLU A 175 -18.70 -1.81 5.06
N ALA A 176 -17.49 -1.82 4.46
CA ALA A 176 -16.41 -2.71 4.88
C ALA A 176 -15.85 -2.34 6.27
N ILE A 177 -15.74 -1.05 6.59
CA ILE A 177 -15.36 -0.60 7.93
C ILE A 177 -16.41 -1.03 8.97
N GLU A 178 -17.70 -0.86 8.65
CA GLU A 178 -18.82 -1.23 9.53
C GLU A 178 -18.91 -2.75 9.75
N ALA A 179 -18.58 -3.56 8.72
CA ALA A 179 -18.58 -5.02 8.82
C ALA A 179 -17.33 -5.59 9.51
N SER A 180 -16.23 -4.83 9.60
CA SER A 180 -14.98 -5.32 10.16
C SER A 180 -14.97 -5.24 11.68
N ALA A 181 -14.67 -6.37 12.33
CA ALA A 181 -14.46 -6.44 13.78
C ALA A 181 -13.03 -6.05 14.20
N LYS A 182 -12.12 -5.85 13.26
CA LYS A 182 -10.72 -5.44 13.48
C LYS A 182 -10.40 -4.16 12.72
N PRO A 183 -9.34 -3.44 13.12
CA PRO A 183 -8.86 -2.29 12.35
C PRO A 183 -8.57 -2.67 10.90
N VAL A 184 -8.88 -1.75 10.00
CA VAL A 184 -8.63 -1.87 8.56
C VAL A 184 -7.59 -0.86 8.11
N ALA A 185 -7.10 -0.98 6.88
CA ALA A 185 -6.17 -0.03 6.30
C ALA A 185 -6.69 0.60 5.01
N ILE A 186 -6.17 1.79 4.71
CA ILE A 186 -6.05 2.32 3.37
C ILE A 186 -4.55 2.33 3.07
N THR A 187 -4.03 1.28 2.42
CA THR A 187 -2.57 1.09 2.33
C THR A 187 -1.88 2.14 1.46
N HIS A 188 -2.59 2.74 0.48
CA HIS A 188 -2.01 3.70 -0.45
C HIS A 188 -3.06 4.61 -1.08
N ALA A 189 -3.46 5.69 -0.39
CA ALA A 189 -4.31 6.75 -0.93
C ALA A 189 -4.08 8.08 -0.19
N ASN A 190 -4.47 9.19 -0.81
CA ASN A 190 -4.50 10.51 -0.18
C ASN A 190 -5.94 10.94 0.11
N ALA A 191 -6.14 12.07 0.79
CA ALA A 191 -7.45 12.62 1.05
C ALA A 191 -8.06 13.27 -0.21
N LYS A 192 -9.35 13.07 -0.43
CA LYS A 192 -10.07 13.66 -1.56
C LYS A 192 -10.21 15.17 -1.43
N SER A 193 -10.32 15.70 -0.22
CA SER A 193 -10.29 17.14 0.05
C SER A 193 -8.92 17.77 -0.18
N TYR A 194 -7.83 17.00 -0.02
CA TYR A 194 -6.49 17.42 -0.45
C TYR A 194 -6.43 17.54 -1.97
N TYR A 195 -6.88 16.53 -2.71
CA TYR A 195 -6.95 16.56 -4.17
C TYR A 195 -8.10 15.68 -4.67
N ASP A 196 -9.12 16.31 -5.29
CA ASP A 196 -10.36 15.63 -5.71
C ASP A 196 -10.16 14.80 -6.98
N VAL A 197 -9.79 13.55 -6.78
CA VAL A 197 -9.76 12.51 -7.80
C VAL A 197 -10.45 11.24 -7.26
N PRO A 198 -11.06 10.39 -8.13
CA PRO A 198 -11.80 9.20 -7.68
C PRO A 198 -10.96 8.23 -6.84
N ARG A 199 -9.64 8.23 -7.05
CA ARG A 199 -8.70 7.34 -6.35
C ARG A 199 -8.44 7.75 -4.89
N ASN A 200 -8.55 9.05 -4.59
CA ASN A 200 -8.40 9.57 -3.24
C ASN A 200 -9.66 9.31 -2.40
N LYS A 201 -9.48 9.14 -1.09
CA LYS A 201 -10.53 8.76 -0.16
C LYS A 201 -11.25 9.97 0.43
N THR A 202 -12.55 9.83 0.65
CA THR A 202 -13.30 10.88 1.36
C THR A 202 -12.80 11.06 2.77
N ASP A 203 -12.95 12.27 3.31
CA ASP A 203 -12.57 12.59 4.69
C ASP A 203 -13.28 11.66 5.67
N GLU A 204 -14.58 11.41 5.47
CA GLU A 204 -15.36 10.46 6.28
C GLU A 204 -14.72 9.06 6.30
N ALA A 205 -14.30 8.54 5.14
CA ALA A 205 -13.68 7.22 5.09
C ALA A 205 -12.33 7.18 5.84
N ILE A 206 -11.52 8.23 5.70
CA ILE A 206 -10.24 8.36 6.40
C ILE A 206 -10.45 8.47 7.91
N GLU A 207 -11.39 9.30 8.36
CA GLU A 207 -11.74 9.49 9.76
C GLU A 207 -12.24 8.18 10.38
N ARG A 208 -13.16 7.45 9.73
CA ARG A 208 -13.67 6.17 10.23
C ARG A 208 -12.59 5.08 10.31
N VAL A 209 -11.66 5.04 9.36
CA VAL A 209 -10.50 4.12 9.45
C VAL A 209 -9.67 4.43 10.69
N ALA A 210 -9.40 5.70 10.96
CA ALA A 210 -8.63 6.14 12.12
C ALA A 210 -9.38 5.87 13.45
N GLU A 211 -10.67 6.19 13.52
CA GLU A 211 -11.53 5.89 14.69
C GLU A 211 -11.53 4.39 15.04
N GLY A 212 -11.46 3.53 14.03
CA GLY A 212 -11.32 2.08 14.19
C GLY A 212 -9.89 1.60 14.52
N GLY A 213 -8.92 2.49 14.75
CA GLY A 213 -7.53 2.13 15.03
C GLY A 213 -6.67 1.85 13.79
N GLY A 214 -7.20 2.02 12.59
CA GLY A 214 -6.52 1.75 11.33
C GLY A 214 -5.42 2.73 10.96
N VAL A 215 -4.82 2.51 9.78
CA VAL A 215 -3.73 3.34 9.22
C VAL A 215 -4.02 3.68 7.76
N ILE A 216 -3.69 4.91 7.39
CA ILE A 216 -3.76 5.43 6.03
C ILE A 216 -2.33 5.67 5.53
N GLY A 217 -1.91 4.93 4.50
CA GLY A 217 -0.64 5.12 3.81
C GLY A 217 -0.76 6.19 2.72
N ALA A 218 0.03 7.25 2.84
CA ALA A 218 0.11 8.28 1.82
C ALA A 218 0.67 7.70 0.52
N THR A 219 -0.02 7.90 -0.61
CA THR A 219 0.51 7.48 -1.92
C THR A 219 1.39 8.56 -2.54
N ALA A 220 2.53 8.12 -3.09
CA ALA A 220 3.49 9.00 -3.76
C ALA A 220 3.23 9.14 -5.27
N ILE A 221 2.20 8.48 -5.83
CA ILE A 221 1.89 8.63 -7.25
C ILE A 221 1.49 10.08 -7.55
N ALA A 222 2.27 10.74 -8.39
CA ALA A 222 2.12 12.15 -8.74
C ALA A 222 0.72 12.50 -9.26
N ALA A 223 0.04 11.58 -9.96
CA ALA A 223 -1.31 11.77 -10.45
C ALA A 223 -2.36 11.97 -9.34
N PHE A 224 -2.04 11.61 -8.10
CA PHE A 224 -2.91 11.74 -6.92
C PHE A 224 -2.47 12.87 -5.97
N LEU A 225 -1.48 13.65 -6.39
CA LEU A 225 -1.01 14.87 -5.73
C LEU A 225 -1.46 16.12 -6.49
N ARG A 226 -1.57 17.26 -5.78
CA ARG A 226 -2.09 18.53 -6.36
C ARG A 226 -1.28 19.01 -7.56
N THR A 227 0.03 18.88 -7.49
CA THR A 227 0.96 19.39 -8.51
C THR A 227 1.17 18.41 -9.68
N GLY A 228 0.61 17.21 -9.59
CA GLY A 228 0.68 16.22 -10.67
C GLY A 228 2.12 15.86 -11.04
N SER A 229 2.45 15.87 -12.33
CA SER A 229 3.78 15.49 -12.83
C SER A 229 4.94 16.35 -12.34
N ASP A 230 4.67 17.51 -11.79
CA ASP A 230 5.68 18.46 -11.29
C ASP A 230 5.87 18.34 -9.76
N SER A 231 5.28 17.31 -9.15
CA SER A 231 5.37 17.04 -7.72
C SER A 231 6.81 16.85 -7.26
N THR A 232 7.07 17.38 -6.08
CA THR A 232 8.32 17.23 -5.33
C THR A 232 8.06 16.48 -4.03
N LEU A 233 9.11 16.09 -3.33
CA LEU A 233 9.00 15.50 -1.98
C LEU A 233 8.18 16.39 -1.04
N SER A 234 8.30 17.74 -1.16
CA SER A 234 7.49 18.66 -0.35
C SER A 234 5.99 18.50 -0.59
N ASP A 235 5.55 18.29 -1.85
CA ASP A 235 4.14 18.06 -2.16
C ASP A 235 3.63 16.74 -1.58
N TYR A 236 4.49 15.73 -1.49
CA TYR A 236 4.16 14.47 -0.83
C TYR A 236 4.02 14.65 0.70
N ILE A 237 4.92 15.44 1.31
CA ILE A 237 4.79 15.79 2.74
C ILE A 237 3.53 16.62 2.98
N ASP A 238 3.11 17.51 2.07
CA ASP A 238 1.84 18.24 2.18
C ASP A 238 0.63 17.29 2.22
N ALA A 239 0.66 16.19 1.48
CA ALA A 239 -0.39 15.17 1.54
C ALA A 239 -0.38 14.41 2.89
N ILE A 240 0.79 14.14 3.46
CA ILE A 240 0.93 13.57 4.80
C ILE A 240 0.39 14.54 5.86
N ASP A 241 0.77 15.83 5.80
CA ASP A 241 0.31 16.88 6.72
C ASP A 241 -1.21 16.99 6.72
N ASP A 242 -1.84 16.97 5.52
CA ASP A 242 -3.30 17.03 5.39
C ASP A 242 -3.96 15.87 6.15
N MET A 243 -3.46 14.64 5.99
CA MET A 243 -3.98 13.48 6.70
C MET A 243 -3.71 13.53 8.20
N VAL A 244 -2.48 13.88 8.62
CA VAL A 244 -2.15 14.01 10.05
C VAL A 244 -3.01 15.06 10.74
N SER A 245 -3.31 16.18 10.06
CA SER A 245 -4.18 17.21 10.62
C SER A 245 -5.62 16.75 10.87
N ARG A 246 -6.08 15.72 10.13
CA ARG A 246 -7.44 15.17 10.22
C ARG A 246 -7.55 14.08 11.28
N VAL A 247 -6.64 13.12 11.23
CA VAL A 247 -6.77 11.87 11.98
C VAL A 247 -5.70 11.70 13.04
N GLY A 248 -4.78 12.63 13.14
CA GLY A 248 -3.66 12.55 14.09
C GLY A 248 -2.52 11.65 13.59
N ILE A 249 -1.40 11.78 14.28
CA ILE A 249 -0.11 11.19 13.91
C ILE A 249 -0.12 9.65 13.95
N ASP A 250 -0.95 9.05 14.77
CA ASP A 250 -0.96 7.60 15.03
C ASP A 250 -1.63 6.79 13.91
N HIS A 251 -2.26 7.47 12.93
CA HIS A 251 -3.05 6.84 11.88
C HIS A 251 -2.50 7.07 10.46
N VAL A 252 -1.33 7.69 10.34
CA VAL A 252 -0.73 7.98 9.02
C VAL A 252 0.58 7.21 8.84
N GLY A 253 0.76 6.62 7.67
CA GLY A 253 1.96 5.89 7.29
C GLY A 253 2.36 6.16 5.83
N ILE A 254 3.35 5.43 5.34
CA ILE A 254 3.83 5.48 3.96
C ILE A 254 3.17 4.36 3.16
N GLY A 255 2.71 4.65 1.94
CA GLY A 255 2.21 3.69 0.98
C GLY A 255 2.54 4.16 -0.43
N THR A 256 3.83 4.05 -0.81
CA THR A 256 4.38 4.76 -1.97
C THR A 256 3.73 4.39 -3.29
N ASP A 257 3.29 3.13 -3.42
CA ASP A 257 2.78 2.55 -4.67
C ASP A 257 3.86 2.57 -5.78
N PHE A 258 5.13 2.37 -5.42
CA PHE A 258 6.24 2.33 -6.38
C PHE A 258 6.07 1.24 -7.43
N THR A 259 6.42 1.59 -8.69
CA THR A 259 6.34 0.72 -9.87
C THR A 259 7.70 0.67 -10.60
N GLN A 260 8.79 0.59 -9.84
CA GLN A 260 10.14 0.56 -10.40
C GLN A 260 10.29 -0.57 -11.43
N ASP A 261 10.92 -0.26 -12.57
CA ASP A 261 11.24 -1.19 -13.66
C ASP A 261 10.03 -1.92 -14.29
N GLN A 262 8.81 -1.42 -14.07
CA GLN A 262 7.65 -1.97 -14.77
C GLN A 262 7.73 -1.68 -16.28
N PRO A 263 7.40 -2.66 -17.13
CA PRO A 263 7.38 -2.46 -18.58
C PRO A 263 6.26 -1.48 -18.97
N GLU A 264 6.38 -0.83 -20.14
CA GLU A 264 5.33 0.07 -20.68
C GLU A 264 3.95 -0.60 -20.76
N SER A 265 3.90 -1.92 -20.95
CA SER A 265 2.66 -2.69 -20.96
C SER A 265 1.94 -2.71 -19.62
N PHE A 266 2.65 -2.44 -18.51
CA PHE A 266 2.06 -2.43 -17.16
C PHE A 266 0.95 -1.41 -17.03
N GLY A 267 1.14 -0.18 -17.53
CA GLY A 267 0.09 0.83 -17.51
C GLY A 267 -1.17 0.41 -18.27
N ARG A 268 -1.01 -0.33 -19.38
CA ARG A 268 -2.14 -0.92 -20.11
C ARG A 268 -2.79 -2.06 -19.33
N TYR A 269 -1.98 -2.87 -18.65
CA TYR A 269 -2.46 -3.99 -17.84
C TYR A 269 -3.32 -3.49 -16.66
N ILE A 270 -2.81 -2.58 -15.83
CA ILE A 270 -3.57 -2.04 -14.70
C ILE A 270 -4.78 -1.18 -15.13
N GLY A 271 -4.72 -0.59 -16.33
CA GLY A 271 -5.83 0.12 -16.96
C GLY A 271 -6.82 -0.79 -17.70
N SER A 272 -6.56 -2.10 -17.81
CA SER A 272 -7.50 -3.07 -18.34
C SER A 272 -8.41 -3.55 -17.22
N GLN A 273 -9.70 -3.62 -17.49
CA GLN A 273 -10.70 -4.02 -16.52
C GLN A 273 -10.80 -5.54 -16.48
N GLN A 274 -9.96 -6.21 -15.69
CA GLN A 274 -10.02 -7.67 -15.48
C GLN A 274 -10.20 -8.46 -16.80
N GLY A 275 -9.45 -8.08 -17.84
CA GLY A 275 -9.52 -8.71 -19.14
C GLY A 275 -10.68 -8.23 -20.04
N THR A 276 -11.41 -7.19 -19.68
CA THR A 276 -12.38 -6.58 -20.57
C THR A 276 -11.70 -5.86 -21.75
N LYS A 277 -12.41 -5.74 -22.87
CA LYS A 277 -11.90 -5.07 -24.08
C LYS A 277 -11.83 -3.55 -23.96
N PHE A 278 -12.34 -2.99 -22.91
CA PHE A 278 -12.49 -1.55 -22.74
C PHE A 278 -11.42 -1.06 -21.76
N PRO A 279 -10.48 -0.21 -22.18
CA PRO A 279 -9.60 0.44 -21.24
C PRO A 279 -10.45 1.23 -20.24
N ALA A 280 -10.06 1.19 -18.99
CA ALA A 280 -10.69 1.99 -17.96
C ALA A 280 -10.72 3.46 -18.37
N LYS A 281 -11.91 4.07 -18.32
CA LYS A 281 -12.13 5.48 -18.73
C LYS A 281 -11.65 6.49 -17.68
N PHE A 282 -10.99 6.01 -16.62
CA PHE A 282 -10.59 6.84 -15.48
C PHE A 282 -9.24 7.54 -15.68
N VAL A 283 -8.52 7.17 -16.69
CA VAL A 283 -7.25 7.80 -17.00
C VAL A 283 -7.54 9.05 -17.82
N ASP A 284 -7.40 10.23 -17.22
CA ASP A 284 -7.39 11.45 -18.00
C ASP A 284 -6.23 11.38 -19.00
N PRO A 285 -6.50 11.28 -20.32
CA PRO A 285 -5.44 11.14 -21.31
C PRO A 285 -4.45 12.31 -21.28
N SER A 286 -4.90 13.50 -20.88
CA SER A 286 -4.05 14.69 -20.77
C SER A 286 -3.04 14.60 -19.62
N ARG A 287 -3.36 13.80 -18.59
CA ARG A 287 -2.51 13.59 -17.41
C ARG A 287 -1.72 12.28 -17.46
N SER A 288 -2.22 11.27 -18.18
CA SER A 288 -1.61 9.94 -18.27
C SER A 288 -0.71 9.71 -19.48
N GLN A 289 -0.79 10.56 -20.50
CA GLN A 289 -0.10 10.33 -21.78
C GLN A 289 1.40 10.62 -21.78
N ARG A 290 1.99 10.98 -20.65
CA ARG A 290 3.45 11.05 -20.54
C ARG A 290 3.96 9.83 -19.80
N ALA A 291 4.37 8.83 -20.58
CA ALA A 291 5.19 7.67 -20.21
C ALA A 291 5.34 7.35 -18.70
N GLY A 292 4.57 6.36 -18.23
CA GLY A 292 4.77 5.73 -16.93
C GLY A 292 4.12 6.47 -15.75
N LEU A 293 3.89 5.75 -14.67
CA LEU A 293 3.54 6.34 -13.37
C LEU A 293 4.73 7.18 -12.90
N ARG A 294 4.47 8.41 -12.44
CA ARG A 294 5.47 9.36 -11.99
C ARG A 294 5.39 9.54 -10.49
N TYR A 295 6.54 9.83 -9.92
CA TYR A 295 6.73 10.06 -8.49
C TYR A 295 7.32 11.45 -8.26
N PRO A 296 7.18 12.03 -7.05
CA PRO A 296 7.75 13.32 -6.70
C PRO A 296 9.26 13.35 -6.87
N LEU A 297 9.78 14.47 -7.36
CA LEU A 297 11.23 14.69 -7.39
C LEU A 297 11.78 14.60 -5.95
N GLY A 298 12.78 13.75 -5.73
CA GLY A 298 13.35 13.45 -4.42
C GLY A 298 12.68 12.26 -3.70
N LEU A 299 11.68 11.59 -4.35
CA LEU A 299 11.10 10.33 -3.92
C LEU A 299 10.64 9.52 -5.16
N GLN A 300 11.55 9.28 -6.09
CA GLN A 300 11.23 8.62 -7.36
C GLN A 300 11.43 7.10 -7.32
N LEU A 301 12.31 6.64 -6.44
CA LEU A 301 12.67 5.23 -6.26
C LEU A 301 12.81 4.91 -4.76
N PRO A 302 12.77 3.63 -4.36
CA PRO A 302 12.93 3.24 -2.97
C PRO A 302 14.24 3.70 -2.31
N ASP A 303 15.35 3.82 -3.05
CA ASP A 303 16.64 4.31 -2.54
C ASP A 303 16.63 5.81 -2.17
N GLU A 304 15.61 6.55 -2.57
CA GLU A 304 15.38 7.94 -2.15
C GLU A 304 14.50 8.06 -0.89
N MET A 305 13.94 6.98 -0.36
CA MET A 305 13.12 7.00 0.87
C MET A 305 13.84 7.60 2.09
N PRO A 306 15.16 7.52 2.25
CA PRO A 306 15.86 8.22 3.34
C PRO A 306 15.62 9.74 3.38
N ASN A 307 15.26 10.36 2.26
CA ASN A 307 14.93 11.78 2.19
C ASN A 307 13.68 12.14 3.03
N LEU A 308 12.78 11.17 3.28
CA LEU A 308 11.56 11.37 4.04
C LEU A 308 11.82 11.87 5.46
N ALA A 309 12.79 11.28 6.18
CA ALA A 309 13.07 11.68 7.55
C ALA A 309 13.49 13.15 7.64
N GLY A 310 14.35 13.59 6.72
CA GLY A 310 14.77 14.99 6.65
C GLY A 310 13.63 15.94 6.33
N ALA A 311 12.80 15.57 5.35
CA ALA A 311 11.67 16.39 4.94
C ALA A 311 10.60 16.52 6.05
N LEU A 312 10.32 15.44 6.79
CA LEU A 312 9.40 15.45 7.92
C LEU A 312 9.94 16.29 9.10
N LEU A 313 11.23 16.15 9.43
CA LEU A 313 11.88 16.97 10.46
C LEU A 313 11.88 18.46 10.08
N ASP A 314 12.19 18.81 8.82
CA ASP A 314 12.16 20.20 8.33
C ASP A 314 10.72 20.77 8.34
N ARG A 315 9.69 19.91 8.23
CA ARG A 315 8.28 20.30 8.38
C ARG A 315 7.88 20.56 9.84
N GLY A 316 8.67 20.10 10.81
CA GLY A 316 8.45 20.32 12.23
C GLY A 316 7.95 19.11 13.00
N TYR A 317 7.90 17.93 12.40
CA TYR A 317 7.61 16.69 13.12
C TYR A 317 8.72 16.36 14.13
N SER A 318 8.35 15.83 15.28
CA SER A 318 9.33 15.31 16.23
C SER A 318 9.95 14.01 15.71
N ALA A 319 11.11 13.61 16.27
CA ALA A 319 11.73 12.32 15.91
C ALA A 319 10.76 11.14 16.14
N ALA A 320 9.99 11.15 17.23
CA ALA A 320 9.01 10.12 17.53
C ALA A 320 7.85 10.10 16.52
N ASP A 321 7.41 11.26 16.02
CA ASP A 321 6.37 11.34 14.99
C ASP A 321 6.90 10.80 13.65
N VAL A 322 8.15 11.11 13.31
CA VAL A 322 8.79 10.58 12.10
C VAL A 322 8.88 9.06 12.17
N GLU A 323 9.29 8.47 13.30
CA GLU A 323 9.32 7.01 13.48
C GLU A 323 7.94 6.37 13.31
N LYS A 324 6.88 7.01 13.82
CA LYS A 324 5.50 6.55 13.62
C LYS A 324 5.11 6.52 12.15
N ILE A 325 5.32 7.62 11.43
CA ILE A 325 4.98 7.73 9.99
C ILE A 325 5.81 6.74 9.15
N LEU A 326 7.11 6.60 9.42
CA LEU A 326 8.00 5.73 8.66
C LEU A 326 7.58 4.25 8.73
N GLY A 327 7.06 3.79 9.89
CA GLY A 327 6.68 2.38 9.99
C GLY A 327 6.06 1.97 11.32
N GLY A 328 6.21 2.76 12.38
CA GLY A 328 5.69 2.42 13.71
C GLY A 328 4.17 2.20 13.72
N ASN A 329 3.42 3.04 13.00
CA ASN A 329 1.97 2.90 12.88
C ASN A 329 1.56 1.61 12.13
N TRP A 330 2.30 1.24 11.07
CA TRP A 330 2.09 -0.02 10.37
C TRP A 330 2.36 -1.22 11.28
N LEU A 331 3.47 -1.20 12.03
CA LEU A 331 3.81 -2.29 12.95
C LEU A 331 2.71 -2.49 13.99
N ARG A 332 2.25 -1.42 14.63
CA ARG A 332 1.13 -1.46 15.59
C ARG A 332 -0.11 -2.09 14.97
N LEU A 333 -0.52 -1.65 13.78
CA LEU A 333 -1.68 -2.20 13.09
C LEU A 333 -1.52 -3.69 12.80
N PHE A 334 -0.34 -4.10 12.34
CA PHE A 334 -0.06 -5.50 12.03
C PHE A 334 -0.10 -6.38 13.30
N GLU A 335 0.42 -5.87 14.43
CA GLU A 335 0.33 -6.55 15.73
C GLU A 335 -1.11 -6.82 16.14
N GLU A 336 -2.00 -5.85 15.92
CA GLU A 336 -3.41 -5.95 16.29
C GLU A 336 -4.20 -6.90 15.38
N VAL A 337 -3.88 -6.91 14.09
CA VAL A 337 -4.66 -7.67 13.10
C VAL A 337 -4.15 -9.09 12.92
N TRP A 338 -2.83 -9.31 12.83
CA TRP A 338 -2.26 -10.61 12.48
C TRP A 338 -2.16 -11.60 13.63
N ASN A 339 -2.25 -11.15 14.88
CA ASN A 339 -2.28 -12.00 16.05
C ASN A 339 -3.68 -12.62 16.23
N VAL A 340 -3.87 -13.85 15.74
CA VAL A 340 -5.09 -14.65 15.83
C VAL A 340 -4.79 -16.04 16.35
#